data_f4fb383c8c9bec275d7b6040a8d1f35c
#
_entry.id   f4fb383c8c9bec275d7b6040a8d1f35c
#
_cell.length_a   1.000
_cell.length_b   1.000
_cell.length_c   1.000
_cell.angle_alpha   90.00
_cell.angle_beta   90.00
_cell.angle_gamma   90.00
#
_symmetry.space_group_name_H-M   'P 1'
#
loop_
_entity.id
_entity.type
_entity.pdbx_description
1 polymer ?
#
loop_
_entity_poly.entity_id
_entity_poly.type
_entity_poly.pdbx_seq_one_letter_code
_entity_poly.pdbx_strand_id
1 'polypeptide(L)'
;PLVEHVHSLGMEFGLWFEPEMINVDSDLARAHPEWILSDGAGGAPEHRHQRVLDLAAPGAREYLYSAISALVERLGIAYLKWDHNSPLLATGHEVAAPTSGRPGAAAVHDQTLALYRLLDDLHERFPALEIESCAGGGGRIDLGIMERVQRVWASDCIDAHDRQDIQRGTALLLPPELVGTHVGSGRAHTTLRDLDLDFRAGTALWGHMGVEWDLTGADAAARERLASIIALHKSLRGLLHAGVTVHADLPDDDALRIEGVVAPDGSDALFEIACLGQPLAWPASPRPLPGLDPARRYRVRLAAPAYPELELRAGWMDGGVTLPGSYLISTGLALPVLHPDHLVLVRATAVD
;
A
#
# COMPACT_ATOMS: atom_id res chain seq x y z
N PRO A 1 -23.55 -17.43 -0.59
CA PRO A 1 -22.70 -18.46 0.08
C PRO A 1 -21.32 -17.93 0.45
N LEU A 2 -20.53 -17.31 -0.49
CA LEU A 2 -19.19 -16.80 -0.18
C LEU A 2 -19.24 -15.70 0.87
N VAL A 3 -20.02 -14.65 0.66
CA VAL A 3 -20.15 -13.51 1.58
C VAL A 3 -20.63 -13.97 2.96
N GLU A 4 -21.65 -14.81 2.99
CA GLU A 4 -22.17 -15.40 4.25
C GLU A 4 -21.09 -16.19 4.99
N HIS A 5 -20.26 -16.92 4.26
CA HIS A 5 -19.14 -17.64 4.85
C HIS A 5 -18.10 -16.69 5.45
N VAL A 6 -17.71 -15.62 4.72
CA VAL A 6 -16.78 -14.59 5.21
C VAL A 6 -17.33 -13.96 6.51
N HIS A 7 -18.59 -13.56 6.53
CA HIS A 7 -19.22 -12.99 7.72
C HIS A 7 -19.31 -14.00 8.88
N SER A 8 -19.54 -15.30 8.59
CA SER A 8 -19.57 -16.34 9.63
C SER A 8 -18.22 -16.54 10.34
N LEU A 9 -17.12 -16.13 9.69
CA LEU A 9 -15.77 -16.12 10.27
C LEU A 9 -15.46 -14.83 11.04
N GLY A 10 -16.41 -13.91 11.18
CA GLY A 10 -16.21 -12.61 11.83
C GLY A 10 -15.37 -11.63 11.01
N MET A 11 -15.28 -11.84 9.69
CA MET A 11 -14.60 -10.96 8.76
C MET A 11 -15.59 -10.10 7.99
N GLU A 12 -15.14 -8.95 7.53
CA GLU A 12 -15.86 -8.11 6.58
C GLU A 12 -15.57 -8.54 5.15
N PHE A 13 -16.49 -8.25 4.23
CA PHE A 13 -16.36 -8.58 2.82
C PHE A 13 -16.01 -7.34 2.00
N GLY A 14 -14.93 -7.42 1.23
CA GLY A 14 -14.53 -6.40 0.26
C GLY A 14 -14.62 -6.89 -1.17
N LEU A 15 -14.70 -5.94 -2.13
CA LEU A 15 -14.76 -6.26 -3.55
C LEU A 15 -13.92 -5.28 -4.38
N TRP A 16 -13.28 -5.79 -5.42
CA TRP A 16 -12.58 -5.00 -6.44
C TRP A 16 -13.55 -4.61 -7.55
N PHE A 17 -13.50 -3.33 -7.93
CA PHE A 17 -14.19 -2.77 -9.08
C PHE A 17 -13.24 -1.99 -9.98
N GLU A 18 -13.53 -2.00 -11.27
CA GLU A 18 -12.93 -1.13 -12.27
C GLU A 18 -14.04 -0.31 -12.96
N PRO A 19 -14.73 0.58 -12.21
CA PRO A 19 -16.03 1.13 -12.66
C PRO A 19 -15.90 2.25 -13.68
N GLU A 20 -14.73 2.82 -13.85
CA GLU A 20 -14.44 3.88 -14.84
C GLU A 20 -14.15 3.30 -16.23
N MET A 21 -14.20 1.97 -16.37
CA MET A 21 -13.93 1.29 -17.62
C MET A 21 -15.21 0.63 -18.17
N ILE A 22 -15.31 0.55 -19.49
CA ILE A 22 -16.41 -0.11 -20.18
C ILE A 22 -15.86 -1.08 -21.24
N ASN A 23 -16.29 -2.33 -21.19
CA ASN A 23 -15.96 -3.31 -22.23
C ASN A 23 -16.74 -2.98 -23.50
N VAL A 24 -16.04 -2.95 -24.62
CA VAL A 24 -16.67 -2.61 -25.92
C VAL A 24 -17.75 -3.60 -26.34
N ASP A 25 -17.63 -4.85 -25.91
CA ASP A 25 -18.63 -5.89 -26.13
C ASP A 25 -19.52 -6.13 -24.88
N SER A 26 -20.07 -5.05 -24.35
CA SER A 26 -21.04 -5.11 -23.23
C SER A 26 -22.39 -4.57 -23.67
N ASP A 27 -23.44 -4.96 -22.95
CA ASP A 27 -24.78 -4.41 -23.19
C ASP A 27 -24.82 -2.90 -22.92
N LEU A 28 -24.04 -2.44 -21.94
CA LEU A 28 -23.93 -1.02 -21.63
C LEU A 28 -23.30 -0.23 -22.80
N ALA A 29 -22.20 -0.72 -23.37
CA ALA A 29 -21.56 -0.06 -24.49
C ALA A 29 -22.44 -0.05 -25.77
N ARG A 30 -23.24 -1.09 -25.96
CA ARG A 30 -24.20 -1.16 -27.07
C ARG A 30 -25.40 -0.23 -26.88
N ALA A 31 -25.86 -0.10 -25.63
CA ALA A 31 -27.02 0.75 -25.30
C ALA A 31 -26.65 2.24 -25.25
N HIS A 32 -25.42 2.55 -24.84
CA HIS A 32 -24.95 3.91 -24.56
C HIS A 32 -23.54 4.14 -25.13
N PRO A 33 -23.35 4.07 -26.47
CA PRO A 33 -22.07 4.36 -27.08
C PRO A 33 -21.60 5.81 -26.81
N GLU A 34 -22.54 6.73 -26.59
CA GLU A 34 -22.29 8.14 -26.22
C GLU A 34 -21.68 8.33 -24.83
N TRP A 35 -21.65 7.29 -24.00
CA TRP A 35 -21.00 7.33 -22.66
C TRP A 35 -19.51 6.92 -22.73
N ILE A 36 -18.93 6.77 -23.89
CA ILE A 36 -17.52 6.42 -24.04
C ILE A 36 -16.73 7.69 -24.31
N LEU A 37 -15.70 7.95 -23.51
CA LEU A 37 -14.76 9.04 -23.80
C LEU A 37 -14.10 8.82 -25.17
N SER A 38 -14.12 9.86 -26.02
CA SER A 38 -13.58 9.82 -27.37
C SER A 38 -12.53 10.92 -27.60
N ASP A 39 -11.85 10.87 -28.73
CA ASP A 39 -10.94 11.94 -29.17
C ASP A 39 -11.64 13.09 -29.90
N GLY A 40 -12.97 13.07 -29.95
CA GLY A 40 -13.80 14.02 -30.68
C GLY A 40 -13.83 13.80 -32.19
N ALA A 41 -13.06 12.84 -32.71
CA ALA A 41 -13.05 12.40 -34.10
C ALA A 41 -13.65 10.99 -34.30
N GLY A 42 -14.32 10.49 -33.27
CA GLY A 42 -14.92 9.15 -33.24
C GLY A 42 -13.94 8.04 -32.86
N GLY A 43 -12.69 8.39 -32.50
CA GLY A 43 -11.69 7.46 -31.97
C GLY A 43 -11.73 7.42 -30.43
N ALA A 44 -11.80 6.21 -29.88
CA ALA A 44 -11.61 6.00 -28.45
C ALA A 44 -10.51 4.94 -28.28
N PRO A 45 -9.37 5.28 -27.68
CA PRO A 45 -8.31 4.31 -27.43
C PRO A 45 -8.85 3.13 -26.64
N GLU A 46 -8.51 1.92 -27.09
CA GLU A 46 -8.86 0.68 -26.42
C GLU A 46 -7.62 0.12 -25.71
N HIS A 47 -7.76 -0.20 -24.46
CA HIS A 47 -6.73 -0.85 -23.67
C HIS A 47 -7.34 -2.05 -22.94
N ARG A 48 -6.73 -3.23 -23.04
CA ARG A 48 -7.24 -4.47 -22.39
C ARG A 48 -8.70 -4.82 -22.77
N HIS A 49 -9.11 -4.53 -24.02
CA HIS A 49 -10.48 -4.66 -24.51
C HIS A 49 -11.51 -3.76 -23.79
N GLN A 50 -11.04 -2.68 -23.22
CA GLN A 50 -11.84 -1.70 -22.49
C GLN A 50 -11.59 -0.30 -23.04
N ARG A 51 -12.57 0.56 -22.86
CA ARG A 51 -12.50 2.01 -23.09
C ARG A 51 -12.88 2.74 -21.80
N VAL A 52 -12.59 4.02 -21.72
CA VAL A 52 -12.96 4.83 -20.56
C VAL A 52 -14.43 5.23 -20.65
N LEU A 53 -15.17 4.99 -19.57
CA LEU A 53 -16.55 5.45 -19.40
C LEU A 53 -16.55 6.93 -19.06
N ASP A 54 -17.31 7.74 -19.77
CA ASP A 54 -17.47 9.18 -19.52
C ASP A 54 -18.37 9.42 -18.29
N LEU A 55 -17.76 9.57 -17.12
CA LEU A 55 -18.47 9.85 -15.87
C LEU A 55 -19.08 11.26 -15.85
N ALA A 56 -18.65 12.17 -16.72
CA ALA A 56 -19.27 13.48 -16.85
C ALA A 56 -20.62 13.40 -17.56
N ALA A 57 -20.91 12.33 -18.29
CA ALA A 57 -22.24 12.04 -18.80
C ALA A 57 -23.18 11.69 -17.62
N PRO A 58 -24.24 12.49 -17.35
CA PRO A 58 -25.07 12.31 -16.15
C PRO A 58 -25.67 10.93 -16.00
N GLY A 59 -26.07 10.30 -17.11
CA GLY A 59 -26.61 8.95 -17.11
C GLY A 59 -25.59 7.88 -16.73
N ALA A 60 -24.33 8.02 -17.16
CA ALA A 60 -23.26 7.07 -16.85
C ALA A 60 -22.94 7.06 -15.34
N ARG A 61 -22.78 8.23 -14.73
CA ARG A 61 -22.54 8.37 -13.29
C ARG A 61 -23.71 7.81 -12.47
N GLU A 62 -24.94 8.15 -12.83
CA GLU A 62 -26.14 7.66 -12.13
C GLU A 62 -26.30 6.13 -12.23
N TYR A 63 -25.99 5.57 -13.40
CA TYR A 63 -25.97 4.11 -13.59
C TYR A 63 -24.96 3.45 -12.64
N LEU A 64 -23.70 3.94 -12.58
CA LEU A 64 -22.68 3.39 -11.69
C LEU A 64 -23.05 3.54 -10.22
N TYR A 65 -23.52 4.72 -9.82
CA TYR A 65 -23.97 4.95 -8.44
C TYR A 65 -25.04 3.96 -8.03
N SER A 66 -26.05 3.75 -8.87
CA SER A 66 -27.15 2.83 -8.61
C SER A 66 -26.67 1.38 -8.55
N ALA A 67 -25.83 0.96 -9.51
CA ALA A 67 -25.34 -0.41 -9.59
C ALA A 67 -24.40 -0.76 -8.42
N ILE A 68 -23.48 0.13 -8.06
CA ILE A 68 -22.56 -0.08 -6.94
C ILE A 68 -23.33 -0.07 -5.62
N SER A 69 -24.23 0.91 -5.43
CA SER A 69 -25.05 0.99 -4.22
C SER A 69 -25.89 -0.26 -3.99
N ALA A 70 -26.51 -0.80 -5.05
CA ALA A 70 -27.27 -2.03 -4.96
C ALA A 70 -26.43 -3.25 -4.57
N LEU A 71 -25.17 -3.31 -5.02
CA LEU A 71 -24.23 -4.37 -4.63
C LEU A 71 -23.78 -4.21 -3.18
N VAL A 72 -23.41 -3.00 -2.78
CA VAL A 72 -23.00 -2.70 -1.40
C VAL A 72 -24.08 -3.09 -0.41
N GLU A 73 -25.33 -2.68 -0.66
CA GLU A 73 -26.48 -3.02 0.21
C GLU A 73 -26.76 -4.52 0.23
N ARG A 74 -26.87 -5.14 -0.95
CA ARG A 74 -27.24 -6.56 -1.07
C ARG A 74 -26.22 -7.50 -0.45
N LEU A 75 -24.94 -7.19 -0.56
CA LEU A 75 -23.84 -8.06 -0.15
C LEU A 75 -23.21 -7.63 1.19
N GLY A 76 -23.59 -6.49 1.75
CA GLY A 76 -22.95 -5.97 2.96
C GLY A 76 -21.45 -5.72 2.74
N ILE A 77 -21.13 -5.06 1.62
CA ILE A 77 -19.73 -4.76 1.29
C ILE A 77 -19.23 -3.65 2.22
N ALA A 78 -18.12 -3.91 2.93
CA ALA A 78 -17.50 -2.95 3.81
C ALA A 78 -16.28 -2.24 3.18
N TYR A 79 -15.75 -2.79 2.09
CA TYR A 79 -14.53 -2.31 1.46
C TYR A 79 -14.59 -2.43 -0.06
N LEU A 80 -14.18 -1.38 -0.76
CA LEU A 80 -14.01 -1.38 -2.22
C LEU A 80 -12.56 -1.08 -2.58
N LYS A 81 -11.96 -1.91 -3.42
CA LYS A 81 -10.77 -1.54 -4.18
C LYS A 81 -11.24 -0.95 -5.51
N TRP A 82 -11.06 0.36 -5.66
CA TRP A 82 -11.48 1.13 -6.82
C TRP A 82 -10.31 1.31 -7.77
N ASP A 83 -10.38 0.68 -8.92
CA ASP A 83 -9.29 0.66 -9.89
C ASP A 83 -9.61 1.41 -11.18
N HIS A 84 -8.57 1.89 -11.87
CA HIS A 84 -8.62 2.54 -13.17
C HIS A 84 -7.34 2.27 -13.95
N ASN A 85 -7.39 1.30 -14.88
CA ASN A 85 -6.20 0.78 -15.56
C ASN A 85 -6.02 1.33 -16.98
N SER A 86 -6.46 2.55 -17.24
CA SER A 86 -6.27 3.19 -18.55
C SER A 86 -5.87 4.65 -18.37
N PRO A 87 -4.83 5.12 -19.07
CA PRO A 87 -4.55 6.55 -19.14
C PRO A 87 -5.68 7.28 -19.89
N LEU A 88 -5.99 8.50 -19.46
CA LEU A 88 -6.97 9.37 -20.11
C LEU A 88 -6.35 9.98 -21.39
N LEU A 89 -6.17 9.17 -22.41
CA LEU A 89 -5.61 9.59 -23.71
C LEU A 89 -6.66 10.22 -24.62
N ALA A 90 -7.92 9.74 -24.56
CA ALA A 90 -9.04 10.38 -25.20
C ALA A 90 -9.61 11.46 -24.29
N THR A 91 -9.70 12.69 -24.77
CA THR A 91 -10.04 13.86 -23.96
C THR A 91 -11.29 14.59 -24.46
N GLY A 92 -12.15 13.90 -25.18
CA GLY A 92 -13.41 14.43 -25.74
C GLY A 92 -14.63 13.76 -25.14
N HIS A 93 -15.69 14.56 -24.99
CA HIS A 93 -17.03 14.06 -24.72
C HIS A 93 -17.83 14.01 -26.02
N GLU A 94 -18.61 12.97 -26.25
CA GLU A 94 -19.59 12.91 -27.34
C GLU A 94 -20.74 13.90 -27.11
N VAL A 95 -21.08 14.15 -25.85
CA VAL A 95 -22.04 15.17 -25.44
C VAL A 95 -21.31 16.40 -24.90
N ALA A 96 -21.98 17.56 -24.98
CA ALA A 96 -21.41 18.79 -24.43
C ALA A 96 -21.11 18.68 -22.95
N ALA A 97 -19.88 18.99 -22.54
CA ALA A 97 -19.50 18.94 -21.14
C ALA A 97 -20.33 19.95 -20.31
N PRO A 98 -20.81 19.57 -19.13
CA PRO A 98 -21.64 20.43 -18.29
C PRO A 98 -21.01 21.76 -17.93
N THR A 99 -19.66 21.80 -17.80
CA THR A 99 -18.91 22.99 -17.39
C THR A 99 -18.57 23.93 -18.52
N SER A 100 -18.37 23.44 -19.75
CA SER A 100 -17.91 24.25 -20.86
C SER A 100 -18.92 24.47 -21.98
N GLY A 101 -19.93 23.60 -22.04
CA GLY A 101 -20.90 23.58 -23.14
C GLY A 101 -20.32 23.23 -24.50
N ARG A 102 -19.04 22.76 -24.54
CA ARG A 102 -18.34 22.40 -25.76
C ARG A 102 -17.86 20.95 -25.69
N PRO A 103 -18.15 20.11 -26.71
CA PRO A 103 -17.59 18.76 -26.77
C PRO A 103 -16.04 18.81 -26.70
N GLY A 104 -15.47 17.93 -25.91
CA GLY A 104 -14.02 17.79 -25.75
C GLY A 104 -13.28 18.83 -24.93
N ALA A 105 -13.93 19.96 -24.59
CA ALA A 105 -13.29 20.96 -23.75
C ALA A 105 -13.27 20.54 -22.29
N ALA A 106 -12.10 20.54 -21.65
CA ALA A 106 -11.87 20.16 -20.25
C ALA A 106 -12.30 18.74 -19.84
N ALA A 107 -12.37 17.80 -20.78
CA ALA A 107 -12.89 16.45 -20.54
C ALA A 107 -12.17 15.73 -19.39
N VAL A 108 -10.84 15.82 -19.26
CA VAL A 108 -10.07 15.23 -18.17
C VAL A 108 -10.46 15.83 -16.80
N HIS A 109 -10.65 17.15 -16.76
CA HIS A 109 -11.10 17.84 -15.56
C HIS A 109 -12.53 17.45 -15.18
N ASP A 110 -13.44 17.42 -16.15
CA ASP A 110 -14.84 17.07 -15.94
C ASP A 110 -14.99 15.60 -15.49
N GLN A 111 -14.20 14.68 -16.06
CA GLN A 111 -14.10 13.28 -15.65
C GLN A 111 -13.65 13.16 -14.19
N THR A 112 -12.59 13.88 -13.79
CA THR A 112 -12.07 13.87 -12.43
C THR A 112 -13.10 14.40 -11.43
N LEU A 113 -13.77 15.53 -11.74
CA LEU A 113 -14.82 16.08 -10.89
C LEU A 113 -16.04 15.14 -10.79
N ALA A 114 -16.38 14.43 -11.87
CA ALA A 114 -17.47 13.47 -11.86
C ALA A 114 -17.14 12.24 -11.00
N LEU A 115 -15.88 11.76 -11.06
CA LEU A 115 -15.41 10.71 -10.15
C LEU A 115 -15.51 11.16 -8.68
N TYR A 116 -15.01 12.36 -8.36
CA TYR A 116 -15.07 12.87 -6.98
C TYR A 116 -16.50 12.94 -6.46
N ARG A 117 -17.43 13.46 -7.27
CA ARG A 117 -18.87 13.47 -6.91
C ARG A 117 -19.45 12.09 -6.70
N LEU A 118 -19.06 11.10 -7.54
CA LEU A 118 -19.51 9.72 -7.36
C LEU A 118 -19.02 9.11 -6.04
N LEU A 119 -17.76 9.36 -5.68
CA LEU A 119 -17.20 8.92 -4.40
C LEU A 119 -17.86 9.63 -3.20
N ASP A 120 -18.10 10.94 -3.31
CA ASP A 120 -18.81 11.73 -2.29
C ASP A 120 -20.24 11.21 -2.08
N ASP A 121 -20.99 10.96 -3.16
CA ASP A 121 -22.36 10.40 -3.13
C ASP A 121 -22.37 8.99 -2.48
N LEU A 122 -21.38 8.15 -2.76
CA LEU A 122 -21.24 6.83 -2.14
C LEU A 122 -20.95 6.92 -0.64
N HIS A 123 -20.07 7.84 -0.21
CA HIS A 123 -19.77 8.07 1.20
C HIS A 123 -20.96 8.67 1.96
N GLU A 124 -21.71 9.57 1.35
CA GLU A 124 -22.93 10.11 1.97
C GLU A 124 -23.93 9.00 2.27
N ARG A 125 -24.09 8.05 1.33
CA ARG A 125 -25.01 6.91 1.49
C ARG A 125 -24.48 5.82 2.41
N PHE A 126 -23.17 5.55 2.36
CA PHE A 126 -22.49 4.48 3.08
C PHE A 126 -21.29 5.01 3.87
N PRO A 127 -21.52 5.73 4.98
CA PRO A 127 -20.45 6.39 5.72
C PRO A 127 -19.38 5.45 6.31
N ALA A 128 -19.69 4.16 6.45
CA ALA A 128 -18.76 3.14 6.93
C ALA A 128 -18.01 2.39 5.82
N LEU A 129 -18.31 2.70 4.54
CA LEU A 129 -17.66 2.06 3.41
C LEU A 129 -16.22 2.59 3.27
N GLU A 130 -15.25 1.70 3.32
CA GLU A 130 -13.86 2.04 3.03
C GLU A 130 -13.55 1.86 1.55
N ILE A 131 -12.82 2.82 0.98
CA ILE A 131 -12.38 2.77 -0.42
C ILE A 131 -10.86 2.85 -0.48
N GLU A 132 -10.25 1.94 -1.22
CA GLU A 132 -8.85 1.99 -1.62
C GLU A 132 -8.75 2.43 -3.08
N SER A 133 -8.02 3.51 -3.36
CA SER A 133 -7.78 3.96 -4.73
C SER A 133 -6.61 3.22 -5.36
N CYS A 134 -6.84 2.68 -6.55
CA CYS A 134 -5.86 2.13 -7.45
C CYS A 134 -6.03 2.77 -8.84
N ALA A 135 -4.94 2.99 -9.55
CA ALA A 135 -4.98 3.42 -10.95
C ALA A 135 -3.74 2.89 -11.65
N GLY A 136 -3.77 1.60 -12.02
CA GLY A 136 -2.59 0.88 -12.45
C GLY A 136 -1.49 0.94 -11.38
N GLY A 137 -1.85 0.68 -10.14
CA GLY A 137 -1.07 1.02 -8.96
C GLY A 137 -1.23 2.48 -8.53
N GLY A 138 -0.12 3.19 -8.37
CA GLY A 138 -0.07 4.55 -7.82
C GLY A 138 -0.32 5.71 -8.78
N GLY A 139 -0.89 5.45 -9.97
CA GLY A 139 -1.03 6.47 -11.02
C GLY A 139 -1.96 7.65 -10.69
N ARG A 140 -2.69 7.60 -9.57
CA ARG A 140 -3.63 8.64 -9.15
C ARG A 140 -3.49 8.99 -7.66
N ILE A 141 -2.28 9.08 -7.16
CA ILE A 141 -2.04 9.50 -5.79
C ILE A 141 -1.91 11.03 -5.77
N ASP A 142 -3.00 11.71 -5.39
CA ASP A 142 -3.06 13.16 -5.19
C ASP A 142 -3.95 13.52 -3.98
N LEU A 143 -3.89 14.78 -3.53
CA LEU A 143 -4.66 15.20 -2.36
C LEU A 143 -6.18 15.22 -2.60
N GLY A 144 -6.61 15.38 -3.85
CA GLY A 144 -8.04 15.38 -4.16
C GLY A 144 -8.67 13.99 -4.02
N ILE A 145 -7.97 12.93 -4.43
CA ILE A 145 -8.44 11.56 -4.20
C ILE A 145 -8.34 11.20 -2.71
N MET A 146 -7.28 11.67 -2.00
CA MET A 146 -7.09 11.39 -0.58
C MET A 146 -8.17 11.99 0.34
N GLU A 147 -8.87 13.04 -0.09
CA GLU A 147 -10.06 13.54 0.61
C GLU A 147 -11.23 12.54 0.60
N ARG A 148 -11.20 11.55 -0.30
CA ARG A 148 -12.33 10.67 -0.63
C ARG A 148 -12.05 9.20 -0.48
N VAL A 149 -10.84 8.82 -0.08
CA VAL A 149 -10.47 7.41 0.09
C VAL A 149 -9.70 7.22 1.39
N GLN A 150 -9.79 6.06 1.98
CA GLN A 150 -9.12 5.73 3.24
C GLN A 150 -7.69 5.29 3.02
N ARG A 151 -7.38 4.78 1.81
CA ARG A 151 -6.01 4.35 1.46
C ARG A 151 -5.80 4.30 -0.04
N VAL A 152 -4.54 4.17 -0.41
CA VAL A 152 -4.11 4.00 -1.80
C VAL A 152 -3.28 2.73 -1.97
N TRP A 153 -3.31 2.17 -3.18
CA TRP A 153 -2.41 1.13 -3.62
C TRP A 153 -1.25 1.78 -4.38
N ALA A 154 -0.04 1.72 -3.82
CA ALA A 154 1.10 2.49 -4.35
C ALA A 154 1.67 1.92 -5.67
N SER A 155 1.56 0.60 -5.87
CA SER A 155 2.07 -0.07 -7.08
C SER A 155 1.52 -1.50 -7.18
N ASP A 156 1.28 -1.99 -8.40
CA ASP A 156 0.95 -3.39 -8.66
C ASP A 156 2.17 -4.32 -8.59
N CYS A 157 3.37 -3.78 -8.47
CA CYS A 157 4.54 -4.56 -8.16
C CYS A 157 4.50 -5.04 -6.71
N ILE A 158 4.40 -6.36 -6.49
CA ILE A 158 4.42 -7.00 -5.16
C ILE A 158 5.77 -7.61 -4.80
N ASP A 159 6.79 -7.42 -5.64
CA ASP A 159 8.16 -7.81 -5.32
C ASP A 159 8.66 -7.01 -4.12
N ALA A 160 8.96 -7.70 -3.02
CA ALA A 160 9.33 -7.04 -1.77
C ALA A 160 10.64 -6.27 -1.86
N HIS A 161 11.56 -6.65 -2.74
CA HIS A 161 12.78 -5.87 -3.00
C HIS A 161 12.43 -4.50 -3.61
N ASP A 162 11.65 -4.49 -4.70
CA ASP A 162 11.23 -3.25 -5.35
C ASP A 162 10.29 -2.43 -4.45
N ARG A 163 9.51 -3.10 -3.60
CA ARG A 163 8.64 -2.46 -2.60
C ARG A 163 9.40 -1.64 -1.56
N GLN A 164 10.63 -1.97 -1.25
CA GLN A 164 11.46 -1.16 -0.35
C GLN A 164 11.59 0.28 -0.88
N ASP A 165 11.87 0.45 -2.17
CA ASP A 165 11.96 1.78 -2.77
C ASP A 165 10.59 2.41 -3.06
N ILE A 166 9.60 1.62 -3.50
CA ILE A 166 8.24 2.10 -3.75
C ILE A 166 7.60 2.64 -2.46
N GLN A 167 7.69 1.91 -1.35
CA GLN A 167 7.11 2.31 -0.07
C GLN A 167 7.85 3.51 0.52
N ARG A 168 9.18 3.52 0.46
CA ARG A 168 9.99 4.67 0.88
C ARG A 168 9.62 5.93 0.10
N GLY A 169 9.53 5.84 -1.23
CA GLY A 169 9.11 6.97 -2.07
C GLY A 169 7.70 7.45 -1.76
N THR A 170 6.76 6.53 -1.54
CA THR A 170 5.39 6.86 -1.17
C THR A 170 5.30 7.51 0.20
N ALA A 171 6.11 7.04 1.17
CA ALA A 171 6.15 7.58 2.53
C ALA A 171 6.69 9.02 2.61
N LEU A 172 7.34 9.54 1.57
CA LEU A 172 7.69 10.96 1.46
C LEU A 172 6.45 11.85 1.22
N LEU A 173 5.38 11.27 0.70
CA LEU A 173 4.14 11.99 0.35
C LEU A 173 2.99 11.65 1.30
N LEU A 174 2.84 10.38 1.66
CA LEU A 174 1.73 9.88 2.46
C LEU A 174 2.24 9.09 3.67
N PRO A 175 1.62 9.26 4.84
CA PRO A 175 1.94 8.43 6.00
C PRO A 175 1.54 6.96 5.74
N PRO A 176 2.26 5.99 6.33
CA PRO A 176 2.07 4.56 6.03
C PRO A 176 0.65 4.03 6.27
N GLU A 177 -0.09 4.60 7.22
CA GLU A 177 -1.49 4.22 7.52
C GLU A 177 -2.45 4.50 6.37
N LEU A 178 -2.05 5.27 5.36
CA LEU A 178 -2.86 5.53 4.17
C LEU A 178 -2.43 4.67 2.96
N VAL A 179 -1.50 3.73 3.15
CA VAL A 179 -0.93 2.92 2.06
C VAL A 179 -1.21 1.44 2.28
N GLY A 180 -1.80 0.79 1.29
CA GLY A 180 -1.94 -0.66 1.25
C GLY A 180 -0.59 -1.34 1.00
N THR A 181 -0.29 -2.37 1.80
CA THR A 181 0.92 -3.19 1.66
C THR A 181 0.56 -4.65 1.76
N HIS A 182 1.10 -5.49 0.87
CA HIS A 182 0.71 -6.90 0.85
C HIS A 182 1.92 -7.83 0.95
N VAL A 183 1.74 -8.91 1.71
CA VAL A 183 2.60 -10.09 1.66
C VAL A 183 2.20 -10.88 0.42
N GLY A 184 2.96 -10.72 -0.65
CA GLY A 184 2.73 -11.42 -1.91
C GLY A 184 3.17 -12.88 -1.89
N SER A 185 3.02 -13.59 -3.01
CA SER A 185 3.53 -14.95 -3.19
C SER A 185 5.07 -15.01 -3.12
N GLY A 186 5.64 -16.20 -2.88
CA GLY A 186 7.10 -16.39 -2.81
C GLY A 186 7.81 -15.92 -4.06
N ARG A 187 7.21 -16.16 -5.23
CA ARG A 187 7.69 -15.67 -6.51
C ARG A 187 6.84 -14.49 -6.96
N ALA A 188 7.46 -13.33 -7.11
CA ALA A 188 6.79 -12.12 -7.60
C ALA A 188 6.40 -12.25 -9.08
N HIS A 189 5.15 -11.93 -9.43
CA HIS A 189 4.66 -12.06 -10.80
C HIS A 189 5.25 -11.04 -11.77
N THR A 190 5.68 -9.87 -11.25
CA THR A 190 6.23 -8.77 -12.06
C THR A 190 7.69 -8.97 -12.44
N THR A 191 8.51 -9.44 -11.50
CA THR A 191 9.97 -9.55 -11.66
C THR A 191 10.47 -10.97 -11.77
N LEU A 192 9.64 -11.95 -11.40
CA LEU A 192 9.97 -13.38 -11.27
C LEU A 192 11.02 -13.67 -10.19
N ARG A 193 11.32 -12.71 -9.31
CA ARG A 193 12.23 -12.90 -8.18
C ARG A 193 11.55 -13.77 -7.13
N ASP A 194 12.32 -14.72 -6.58
CA ASP A 194 11.91 -15.56 -5.47
C ASP A 194 12.47 -14.96 -4.17
N LEU A 195 11.60 -14.67 -3.20
CA LEU A 195 11.94 -14.05 -1.92
C LEU A 195 11.35 -14.85 -0.76
N ASP A 196 12.09 -14.92 0.34
CA ASP A 196 11.59 -15.60 1.53
C ASP A 196 10.41 -14.87 2.19
N LEU A 197 9.68 -15.60 3.05
CA LEU A 197 8.48 -15.06 3.70
C LEU A 197 8.82 -13.93 4.68
N ASP A 198 9.94 -14.00 5.37
CA ASP A 198 10.30 -13.01 6.40
C ASP A 198 10.64 -11.66 5.76
N PHE A 199 11.34 -11.67 4.63
CA PHE A 199 11.61 -10.44 3.88
C PHE A 199 10.34 -9.83 3.30
N ARG A 200 9.50 -10.65 2.64
CA ARG A 200 8.21 -10.18 2.09
C ARG A 200 7.30 -9.59 3.16
N ALA A 201 7.23 -10.25 4.30
CA ALA A 201 6.33 -9.85 5.38
C ALA A 201 6.87 -8.68 6.20
N GLY A 202 8.18 -8.60 6.41
CA GLY A 202 8.82 -7.44 7.04
C GLY A 202 8.61 -6.18 6.22
N THR A 203 8.81 -6.27 4.89
CA THR A 203 8.53 -5.16 3.96
C THR A 203 7.06 -4.74 3.97
N ALA A 204 6.12 -5.69 4.06
CA ALA A 204 4.68 -5.39 4.08
C ALA A 204 4.16 -4.87 5.44
N LEU A 205 4.96 -4.92 6.50
CA LEU A 205 4.50 -4.65 7.88
C LEU A 205 4.04 -3.21 8.10
N TRP A 206 4.55 -2.26 7.33
CA TRP A 206 4.52 -0.82 7.65
C TRP A 206 3.20 -0.12 7.37
N GLY A 207 2.41 -0.59 6.40
CA GLY A 207 1.13 0.01 6.03
C GLY A 207 -0.08 -0.81 6.49
N HIS A 208 -1.18 -0.71 5.74
CA HIS A 208 -2.31 -1.63 5.86
C HIS A 208 -1.90 -2.98 5.30
N MET A 209 -1.39 -3.84 6.17
CA MET A 209 -0.87 -5.15 5.79
C MET A 209 -1.99 -6.10 5.37
N GLY A 210 -1.94 -6.56 4.14
CA GLY A 210 -2.78 -7.62 3.59
C GLY A 210 -1.96 -8.85 3.19
N VAL A 211 -2.66 -9.90 2.73
CA VAL A 211 -2.05 -11.10 2.17
C VAL A 211 -2.60 -11.31 0.77
N GLU A 212 -1.71 -11.27 -0.22
CA GLU A 212 -2.00 -11.50 -1.64
C GLU A 212 -1.25 -12.74 -2.12
N TRP A 213 -1.68 -13.87 -1.61
CA TRP A 213 -1.03 -15.15 -1.81
C TRP A 213 -2.04 -16.29 -1.79
N ASP A 214 -1.89 -17.27 -2.67
CA ASP A 214 -2.65 -18.51 -2.61
C ASP A 214 -2.16 -19.38 -1.44
N LEU A 215 -2.85 -19.28 -0.30
CA LEU A 215 -2.53 -20.04 0.91
C LEU A 215 -2.87 -21.52 0.82
N THR A 216 -3.59 -21.98 -0.22
CA THR A 216 -3.92 -23.40 -0.38
C THR A 216 -2.68 -24.23 -0.71
N GLY A 217 -1.73 -23.62 -1.43
CA GLY A 217 -0.43 -24.22 -1.73
C GLY A 217 0.64 -24.04 -0.65
N ALA A 218 0.38 -23.28 0.41
CA ALA A 218 1.34 -23.04 1.49
C ALA A 218 1.43 -24.28 2.41
N ASP A 219 2.63 -24.63 2.83
CA ASP A 219 2.84 -25.67 3.82
C ASP A 219 2.45 -25.21 5.25
N ALA A 220 2.47 -26.12 6.21
CA ALA A 220 2.08 -25.82 7.59
C ALA A 220 3.03 -24.80 8.25
N ALA A 221 4.34 -24.91 7.99
CA ALA A 221 5.34 -24.03 8.57
C ALA A 221 5.18 -22.59 8.04
N ALA A 222 4.96 -22.40 6.74
CA ALA A 222 4.70 -21.09 6.15
C ALA A 222 3.39 -20.45 6.69
N ARG A 223 2.33 -21.24 6.86
CA ARG A 223 1.08 -20.73 7.45
C ARG A 223 1.25 -20.35 8.91
N GLU A 224 1.96 -21.13 9.71
CA GLU A 224 2.27 -20.81 11.11
C GLU A 224 3.13 -19.56 11.20
N ARG A 225 4.15 -19.44 10.34
CA ARG A 225 5.00 -18.26 10.27
C ARG A 225 4.20 -17.01 9.90
N LEU A 226 3.35 -17.09 8.87
CA LEU A 226 2.47 -15.98 8.48
C LEU A 226 1.53 -15.57 9.62
N ALA A 227 0.95 -16.53 10.33
CA ALA A 227 0.10 -16.25 11.49
C ALA A 227 0.86 -15.49 12.59
N SER A 228 2.12 -15.85 12.85
CA SER A 228 2.96 -15.15 13.82
C SER A 228 3.27 -13.71 13.40
N ILE A 229 3.49 -13.47 12.11
CA ILE A 229 3.73 -12.15 11.54
C ILE A 229 2.47 -11.28 11.61
N ILE A 230 1.30 -11.85 11.30
CA ILE A 230 0.02 -11.16 11.46
C ILE A 230 -0.22 -10.76 12.92
N ALA A 231 0.10 -11.65 13.87
CA ALA A 231 0.00 -11.34 15.29
C ALA A 231 0.96 -10.21 15.70
N LEU A 232 2.18 -10.22 15.17
CA LEU A 232 3.15 -9.13 15.38
C LEU A 232 2.60 -7.80 14.84
N HIS A 233 2.14 -7.76 13.58
CA HIS A 233 1.54 -6.57 13.00
C HIS A 233 0.38 -6.04 13.86
N LYS A 234 -0.54 -6.91 14.28
CA LYS A 234 -1.65 -6.53 15.16
C LYS A 234 -1.19 -5.91 16.48
N SER A 235 -0.07 -6.38 17.04
CA SER A 235 0.51 -5.83 18.27
C SER A 235 1.21 -4.49 18.09
N LEU A 236 1.63 -4.17 16.86
CA LEU A 236 2.39 -2.96 16.51
C LEU A 236 1.54 -1.89 15.82
N ARG A 237 0.31 -2.20 15.37
CA ARG A 237 -0.54 -1.25 14.62
C ARG A 237 -0.71 0.10 15.29
N GLY A 238 -0.85 0.13 16.63
CA GLY A 238 -0.98 1.38 17.36
C GLY A 238 0.24 2.30 17.22
N LEU A 239 1.44 1.71 17.17
CA LEU A 239 2.66 2.47 16.90
C LEU A 239 2.79 2.84 15.41
N LEU A 240 2.60 1.86 14.52
CA LEU A 240 2.78 2.02 13.08
C LEU A 240 1.86 3.10 12.48
N HIS A 241 0.59 3.16 12.94
CA HIS A 241 -0.42 4.05 12.39
C HIS A 241 -0.63 5.35 13.18
N ALA A 242 0.16 5.60 14.23
CA ALA A 242 0.07 6.84 15.00
C ALA A 242 1.44 7.46 15.31
N GLY A 243 2.51 6.79 14.94
CA GLY A 243 3.88 7.27 15.14
C GLY A 243 4.36 8.19 14.01
N VAL A 244 5.54 8.73 14.20
CA VAL A 244 6.22 9.58 13.20
C VAL A 244 7.16 8.70 12.38
N THR A 245 6.96 8.67 11.07
CA THR A 245 7.85 7.96 10.14
C THR A 245 9.20 8.65 10.06
N VAL A 246 10.28 7.86 10.13
CA VAL A 246 11.65 8.34 10.06
C VAL A 246 12.47 7.50 9.09
N HIS A 247 13.42 8.13 8.40
CA HIS A 247 14.33 7.48 7.47
C HIS A 247 15.77 7.82 7.85
N ALA A 248 16.67 6.84 7.84
CA ALA A 248 18.09 7.13 7.90
C ALA A 248 18.62 7.50 6.52
N ASP A 249 19.41 8.55 6.46
CA ASP A 249 20.17 8.90 5.27
C ASP A 249 21.50 8.15 5.32
N LEU A 250 21.75 7.30 4.33
CA LEU A 250 22.95 6.45 4.22
C LEU A 250 23.66 6.71 2.89
N PRO A 251 24.26 7.91 2.70
CA PRO A 251 24.82 8.30 1.41
C PRO A 251 26.00 7.43 0.96
N ASP A 252 26.63 6.72 1.89
CA ASP A 252 27.81 5.91 1.63
C ASP A 252 27.52 4.42 1.35
N ASP A 253 26.25 4.01 1.42
CA ASP A 253 25.89 2.59 1.25
C ASP A 253 24.47 2.39 0.74
N ASP A 254 24.32 2.28 -0.58
CA ASP A 254 23.05 2.06 -1.25
C ASP A 254 22.45 0.66 -1.02
N ALA A 255 23.23 -0.28 -0.47
CA ALA A 255 22.76 -1.62 -0.20
C ALA A 255 21.87 -1.72 1.04
N LEU A 256 22.00 -0.76 1.96
CA LEU A 256 21.23 -0.76 3.21
C LEU A 256 20.09 0.25 3.18
N ARG A 257 18.96 -0.13 3.77
CA ARG A 257 17.83 0.76 4.05
C ARG A 257 17.51 0.70 5.53
N ILE A 258 17.29 1.85 6.15
CA ILE A 258 16.83 1.95 7.53
C ILE A 258 15.66 2.91 7.55
N GLU A 259 14.52 2.39 7.95
CA GLU A 259 13.28 3.13 8.11
C GLU A 259 12.68 2.79 9.47
N GLY A 260 11.83 3.65 9.98
CA GLY A 260 11.21 3.38 11.27
C GLY A 260 10.00 4.25 11.54
N VAL A 261 9.33 3.91 12.61
CA VAL A 261 8.24 4.70 13.21
C VAL A 261 8.55 4.89 14.67
N VAL A 262 8.50 6.14 15.12
CA VAL A 262 8.75 6.54 16.51
C VAL A 262 7.46 7.08 17.13
N ALA A 263 7.09 6.63 18.32
CA ALA A 263 5.93 7.16 19.05
C ALA A 263 6.11 8.69 19.27
N PRO A 264 5.03 9.49 19.17
CA PRO A 264 5.13 10.95 19.31
C PRO A 264 5.73 11.42 20.64
N ASP A 265 5.59 10.62 21.71
CA ASP A 265 6.17 10.89 23.02
C ASP A 265 7.60 10.32 23.17
N GLY A 266 8.15 9.69 22.15
CA GLY A 266 9.46 9.05 22.16
C GLY A 266 9.57 7.80 23.03
N SER A 267 8.47 7.23 23.50
CA SER A 267 8.47 6.08 24.44
C SER A 267 8.77 4.74 23.77
N ASP A 268 8.46 4.62 22.47
CA ASP A 268 8.60 3.38 21.71
C ASP A 268 8.94 3.68 20.26
N ALA A 269 9.68 2.79 19.63
CA ALA A 269 10.04 2.89 18.21
C ALA A 269 10.24 1.50 17.60
N LEU A 270 9.88 1.39 16.32
CA LEU A 270 10.20 0.22 15.49
C LEU A 270 11.04 0.68 14.31
N PHE A 271 12.11 -0.04 14.01
CA PHE A 271 12.95 0.18 12.85
C PHE A 271 13.05 -1.10 12.02
N GLU A 272 13.09 -0.94 10.73
CA GLU A 272 13.55 -1.95 9.77
C GLU A 272 14.98 -1.63 9.37
N ILE A 273 15.81 -2.65 9.31
CA ILE A 273 17.12 -2.61 8.68
C ILE A 273 17.12 -3.67 7.60
N ALA A 274 16.98 -3.23 6.35
CA ALA A 274 16.94 -4.09 5.17
C ALA A 274 18.26 -3.99 4.39
N CYS A 275 18.70 -5.13 3.86
CA CYS A 275 19.84 -5.25 2.98
C CYS A 275 19.34 -5.63 1.58
N LEU A 276 19.53 -4.74 0.59
CA LEU A 276 19.03 -4.92 -0.78
C LEU A 276 20.15 -5.32 -1.76
N GLY A 277 21.39 -5.22 -1.35
CA GLY A 277 22.55 -5.50 -2.19
C GLY A 277 23.75 -5.91 -1.37
N GLN A 278 24.93 -5.91 -1.98
CA GLN A 278 26.18 -6.18 -1.28
C GLN A 278 26.64 -4.91 -0.54
N PRO A 279 26.68 -4.90 0.81
CA PRO A 279 27.19 -3.76 1.56
C PRO A 279 28.67 -3.48 1.24
N LEU A 280 29.05 -2.20 1.32
CA LEU A 280 30.44 -1.78 1.07
C LEU A 280 31.45 -2.33 2.10
N ALA A 281 30.98 -2.61 3.31
CA ALA A 281 31.81 -3.18 4.39
C ALA A 281 31.15 -4.44 4.95
N TRP A 282 31.98 -5.40 5.35
CA TRP A 282 31.55 -6.68 5.89
C TRP A 282 32.31 -7.00 7.18
N PRO A 283 31.68 -6.97 8.38
CA PRO A 283 30.33 -6.50 8.65
C PRO A 283 30.14 -5.00 8.38
N ALA A 284 28.91 -4.58 8.16
CA ALA A 284 28.59 -3.17 8.01
C ALA A 284 28.87 -2.40 9.31
N SER A 285 29.31 -1.15 9.18
CA SER A 285 29.49 -0.25 10.33
C SER A 285 28.18 -0.04 11.08
N PRO A 286 28.21 0.32 12.38
CA PRO A 286 27.03 0.74 13.10
C PRO A 286 26.26 1.84 12.34
N ARG A 287 24.93 1.79 12.38
CA ARG A 287 24.07 2.73 11.63
C ARG A 287 23.12 3.47 12.57
N PRO A 288 22.93 4.78 12.36
CA PRO A 288 22.04 5.60 13.17
C PRO A 288 20.59 5.11 13.13
N LEU A 289 19.91 5.20 14.27
CA LEU A 289 18.46 5.05 14.40
C LEU A 289 17.85 6.44 14.63
N PRO A 290 17.30 7.08 13.60
CA PRO A 290 16.83 8.47 13.68
C PRO A 290 15.54 8.61 14.51
N GLY A 291 15.24 9.83 14.95
CA GLY A 291 13.96 10.20 15.59
C GLY A 291 13.86 9.84 17.07
N LEU A 292 14.80 9.12 17.65
CA LEU A 292 14.83 8.82 19.08
C LEU A 292 15.12 10.09 19.90
N ASP A 293 14.67 10.14 21.17
CA ASP A 293 14.99 11.23 22.09
C ASP A 293 16.45 11.06 22.62
N PRO A 294 17.36 12.02 22.35
CA PRO A 294 18.75 11.92 22.79
C PRO A 294 18.91 11.91 24.32
N ALA A 295 17.96 12.44 25.07
CA ALA A 295 17.98 12.52 26.53
C ALA A 295 17.57 11.22 27.23
N ARG A 296 16.93 10.30 26.51
CA ARG A 296 16.43 9.03 27.03
C ARG A 296 17.41 7.88 26.84
N ARG A 297 17.15 6.80 27.54
CA ARG A 297 17.79 5.49 27.31
C ARG A 297 16.77 4.55 26.69
N TYR A 298 17.20 3.70 25.78
CA TYR A 298 16.34 2.76 25.09
C TYR A 298 16.80 1.32 25.25
N ARG A 299 15.86 0.45 25.59
CA ARG A 299 16.04 -1.00 25.47
C ARG A 299 15.83 -1.41 24.03
N VAL A 300 16.91 -1.78 23.37
CA VAL A 300 16.91 -2.24 21.98
C VAL A 300 16.89 -3.75 21.94
N ARG A 301 15.99 -4.33 21.13
CA ARG A 301 15.84 -5.79 20.94
C ARG A 301 15.27 -6.10 19.58
N LEU A 302 15.38 -7.36 19.14
CA LEU A 302 14.61 -7.82 17.97
C LEU A 302 13.11 -7.77 18.23
N ALA A 303 12.35 -7.24 17.29
CA ALA A 303 10.88 -7.26 17.31
C ALA A 303 10.30 -8.52 16.67
N ALA A 304 11.01 -9.06 15.67
CA ALA A 304 10.69 -10.33 15.06
C ALA A 304 11.90 -11.26 15.15
N PRO A 305 11.71 -12.58 15.06
CA PRO A 305 12.82 -13.52 15.00
C PRO A 305 13.72 -13.17 13.82
N ALA A 306 15.00 -13.13 14.09
CA ALA A 306 16.00 -13.06 13.06
C ALA A 306 16.05 -14.38 12.28
N TYR A 307 16.59 -14.31 11.08
CA TYR A 307 16.94 -15.50 10.31
C TYR A 307 17.86 -16.39 11.15
N PRO A 308 17.52 -17.67 11.35
CA PRO A 308 18.34 -18.57 12.16
C PRO A 308 19.74 -18.76 11.60
N GLU A 309 19.91 -18.59 10.28
CA GLU A 309 21.13 -18.75 9.52
C GLU A 309 22.10 -17.57 9.57
N LEU A 310 21.79 -16.48 10.28
CA LEU A 310 22.73 -15.36 10.39
C LEU A 310 24.05 -15.80 11.02
N GLU A 311 25.10 -15.87 10.20
CA GLU A 311 26.42 -16.33 10.60
C GLU A 311 27.08 -15.43 11.65
N LEU A 312 26.87 -14.10 11.51
CA LEU A 312 27.36 -13.10 12.45
C LEU A 312 26.21 -12.30 13.02
N ARG A 313 25.83 -12.64 14.24
CA ARG A 313 24.82 -11.95 15.02
C ARG A 313 25.42 -10.76 15.77
N ALA A 314 24.71 -9.67 15.85
CA ALA A 314 25.08 -8.59 16.76
C ALA A 314 24.73 -8.99 18.21
N GLY A 315 25.59 -8.69 19.16
CA GLY A 315 25.43 -9.14 20.56
C GLY A 315 24.13 -8.69 21.25
N TRP A 316 23.49 -7.62 20.77
CA TRP A 316 22.20 -7.15 21.31
C TRP A 316 21.01 -8.04 20.86
N MET A 317 21.17 -8.87 19.85
CA MET A 317 20.10 -9.71 19.34
C MET A 317 19.69 -10.83 20.32
N ASP A 318 20.60 -11.29 21.17
CA ASP A 318 20.40 -12.43 22.05
C ASP A 318 19.90 -12.05 23.47
N GLY A 319 19.35 -10.89 23.65
CA GLY A 319 18.79 -10.49 24.96
C GLY A 319 18.55 -8.99 25.04
N GLY A 320 18.89 -8.28 23.99
CA GLY A 320 18.77 -6.83 23.88
C GLY A 320 19.90 -6.10 24.63
N VAL A 321 19.98 -4.81 24.37
CA VAL A 321 20.94 -3.89 25.01
C VAL A 321 20.22 -2.60 25.40
N THR A 322 20.70 -1.94 26.47
CA THR A 322 20.22 -0.61 26.84
C THR A 322 21.27 0.43 26.50
N LEU A 323 20.93 1.33 25.58
CA LEU A 323 21.83 2.37 25.07
C LEU A 323 21.22 3.76 25.24
N PRO A 324 22.05 4.82 25.39
CA PRO A 324 21.54 6.20 25.31
C PRO A 324 20.97 6.52 23.94
N GLY A 325 19.90 7.29 23.88
CA GLY A 325 19.31 7.77 22.63
C GLY A 325 20.30 8.60 21.81
N SER A 326 21.10 9.44 22.49
CA SER A 326 22.19 10.19 21.85
C SER A 326 23.21 9.29 21.13
N TYR A 327 23.54 8.14 21.71
CA TYR A 327 24.43 7.16 21.08
C TYR A 327 23.77 6.51 19.85
N LEU A 328 22.51 6.09 19.97
CA LEU A 328 21.76 5.46 18.89
C LEU A 328 21.56 6.37 17.68
N ILE A 329 21.39 7.68 17.92
CA ILE A 329 21.21 8.67 16.86
C ILE A 329 22.55 9.01 16.16
N SER A 330 23.64 9.11 16.91
CA SER A 330 24.93 9.60 16.39
C SER A 330 25.86 8.49 15.92
N THR A 331 26.09 7.48 16.75
CA THR A 331 26.97 6.33 16.45
C THR A 331 26.17 5.19 15.82
N GLY A 332 24.98 4.95 16.34
CA GLY A 332 24.06 3.97 15.82
C GLY A 332 24.16 2.59 16.47
N LEU A 333 23.42 1.67 15.92
CA LEU A 333 23.34 0.28 16.33
C LEU A 333 24.30 -0.58 15.50
N ALA A 334 25.05 -1.46 16.16
CA ALA A 334 25.85 -2.45 15.46
C ALA A 334 24.94 -3.41 14.69
N LEU A 335 25.20 -3.60 13.39
CA LEU A 335 24.35 -4.44 12.55
C LEU A 335 24.81 -5.90 12.58
N PRO A 336 23.87 -6.86 12.46
CA PRO A 336 24.23 -8.22 12.07
C PRO A 336 24.75 -8.22 10.63
N VAL A 337 25.37 -9.30 10.22
CA VAL A 337 25.63 -9.52 8.80
C VAL A 337 24.33 -9.96 8.13
N LEU A 338 23.82 -9.13 7.23
CA LEU A 338 22.65 -9.42 6.42
C LEU A 338 23.07 -9.71 4.97
N HIS A 339 22.54 -10.75 4.40
CA HIS A 339 22.65 -10.99 2.97
C HIS A 339 21.64 -10.13 2.18
N PRO A 340 21.80 -9.96 0.86
CA PRO A 340 20.80 -9.32 0.03
C PRO A 340 19.41 -9.95 0.23
N ASP A 341 18.39 -9.11 0.20
CA ASP A 341 16.98 -9.48 0.40
C ASP A 341 16.69 -10.10 1.79
N HIS A 342 17.42 -9.61 2.80
CA HIS A 342 17.17 -9.91 4.21
C HIS A 342 16.93 -8.61 4.99
N LEU A 343 16.14 -8.70 6.05
CA LEU A 343 15.90 -7.59 6.95
C LEU A 343 15.81 -8.03 8.41
N VAL A 344 15.99 -7.10 9.32
CA VAL A 344 15.68 -7.29 10.74
C VAL A 344 14.78 -6.17 11.23
N LEU A 345 13.84 -6.53 12.10
CA LEU A 345 12.97 -5.58 12.79
C LEU A 345 13.50 -5.34 14.20
N VAL A 346 13.78 -4.09 14.51
CA VAL A 346 14.39 -3.65 15.76
C VAL A 346 13.40 -2.79 16.53
N ARG A 347 13.06 -3.17 17.75
CA ARG A 347 12.26 -2.35 18.65
C ARG A 347 13.14 -1.65 19.66
N ALA A 348 12.95 -0.35 19.83
CA ALA A 348 13.59 0.47 20.84
C ALA A 348 12.53 1.06 21.79
N THR A 349 12.50 0.59 23.05
CA THR A 349 11.55 1.05 24.07
C THR A 349 12.29 1.86 25.11
N ALA A 350 11.81 3.05 25.43
CA ALA A 350 12.41 3.89 26.47
C ALA A 350 12.40 3.18 27.82
N VAL A 351 13.52 3.29 28.52
CA VAL A 351 13.67 2.86 29.91
C VAL A 351 14.11 4.08 30.68
N ASP A 352 13.29 4.52 31.56
CA ASP A 352 13.52 5.73 32.37
C ASP A 352 14.53 5.50 33.48
#